data_1264cd1272bdc79bc106a5e3b6586924
#
_entry.id   1264cd1272bdc79bc106a5e3b6586924
#
_cell.length_a   1.000
_cell.length_b   1.000
_cell.length_c   1.000
_cell.angle_alpha   90.00
_cell.angle_beta   90.00
_cell.angle_gamma   90.00
#
_symmetry.space_group_name_H-M   'P 1'
#
loop_
_entity.id
_entity.type
_entity.pdbx_description
1 polymer ?
#
loop_
_entity_poly.entity_id
_entity_poly.type
_entity_poly.pdbx_seq_one_letter_code
_entity_poly.pdbx_strand_id
1 'polypeptide(L)'
;MVRRWVHGGETPTPFVAGERVIARAPVMDVEGRRVVVATNEEAEVIDIRPAILRHAFPATSKVAGWTTELPVHDVVLRTLTGEEVPVPILRPGADMAAIERRLRREAVEERARWQHRFVFRRGIGRLQAVYAMTVHTAQGSTFGRVFVDIGDITRRAATNVLETQQLLYVAATRPSTAMILTGLPGHPPPGKG
;
A
#
# COMPACT_ATOMS: atom_id res chain seq x y z
N MET A 1 12.42 -6.11 5.43
CA MET A 1 13.87 -5.91 5.74
C MET A 1 14.20 -4.41 5.88
N VAL A 2 14.02 -3.55 4.87
CA VAL A 2 14.37 -2.11 4.88
C VAL A 2 13.73 -1.35 6.06
N ARG A 3 12.43 -1.55 6.31
CA ARG A 3 11.70 -0.87 7.38
C ARG A 3 12.26 -1.17 8.78
N ARG A 4 12.60 -2.45 9.04
CA ARG A 4 13.22 -2.88 10.30
C ARG A 4 14.58 -2.19 10.53
N TRP A 5 15.32 -1.96 9.47
CA TRP A 5 16.59 -1.25 9.53
C TRP A 5 16.39 0.25 9.79
N VAL A 6 15.42 0.90 9.12
CA VAL A 6 15.13 2.34 9.28
C VAL A 6 14.65 2.66 10.71
N HIS A 7 13.82 1.80 11.31
CA HIS A 7 13.22 2.04 12.63
C HIS A 7 13.94 1.31 13.79
N GLY A 8 15.08 0.69 13.53
CA GLY A 8 15.88 0.03 14.57
C GLY A 8 15.27 -1.24 15.17
N GLY A 9 14.26 -1.84 14.55
CA GLY A 9 13.60 -3.03 15.05
C GLY A 9 12.26 -3.36 14.41
N GLU A 10 11.53 -4.32 15.00
CA GLU A 10 10.16 -4.62 14.64
C GLU A 10 9.22 -3.57 15.26
N THR A 11 8.35 -3.01 14.45
CA THR A 11 7.32 -2.09 14.91
C THR A 11 5.99 -2.87 15.04
N PRO A 12 5.21 -2.65 16.12
CA PRO A 12 3.94 -3.35 16.34
C PRO A 12 2.87 -2.97 15.31
N THR A 13 3.07 -1.87 14.60
CA THR A 13 2.15 -1.31 13.61
C THR A 13 2.78 -1.34 12.23
N PRO A 14 1.98 -1.38 11.15
CA PRO A 14 2.49 -1.39 9.76
C PRO A 14 3.23 -0.11 9.38
N PHE A 15 2.95 1.01 10.07
CA PHE A 15 3.62 2.31 9.91
C PHE A 15 3.86 2.93 11.28
N VAL A 16 4.63 4.01 11.32
CA VAL A 16 4.86 4.85 12.52
C VAL A 16 4.59 6.31 12.19
N ALA A 17 4.29 7.10 13.22
CA ALA A 17 4.09 8.55 13.06
C ALA A 17 5.36 9.22 12.47
N GLY A 18 5.18 10.15 11.55
CA GLY A 18 6.24 10.79 10.77
C GLY A 18 6.71 9.99 9.55
N GLU A 19 6.25 8.75 9.36
CA GLU A 19 6.61 7.94 8.19
C GLU A 19 5.87 8.43 6.95
N ARG A 20 6.58 8.55 5.83
CA ARG A 20 5.95 8.86 4.54
C ARG A 20 5.47 7.59 3.86
N VAL A 21 4.25 7.64 3.37
CA VAL A 21 3.59 6.55 2.68
C VAL A 21 3.08 7.00 1.32
N ILE A 22 2.87 6.04 0.43
CA ILE A 22 2.25 6.26 -0.88
C ILE A 22 1.00 5.38 -1.00
N ALA A 23 -0.09 5.94 -1.50
CA ALA A 23 -1.32 5.21 -1.76
C ALA A 23 -1.18 4.38 -3.05
N ARG A 24 -1.37 3.06 -2.96
CA ARG A 24 -1.29 2.14 -4.12
C ARG A 24 -2.63 2.00 -4.86
N ALA A 25 -3.68 2.59 -4.33
CA ALA A 25 -5.00 2.71 -4.93
C ALA A 25 -5.67 3.96 -4.37
N PRO A 26 -6.65 4.56 -5.06
CA PRO A 26 -7.35 5.73 -4.54
C PRO A 26 -8.14 5.32 -3.29
N VAL A 27 -8.04 6.14 -2.25
CA VAL A 27 -8.85 6.02 -1.03
C VAL A 27 -10.01 6.99 -1.14
N MET A 28 -11.21 6.48 -0.94
CA MET A 28 -12.44 7.28 -0.90
C MET A 28 -12.77 7.66 0.55
N ASP A 29 -13.53 8.74 0.71
CA ASP A 29 -14.18 9.03 1.99
C ASP A 29 -15.16 7.92 2.40
N VAL A 30 -15.63 7.97 3.64
CA VAL A 30 -16.55 6.95 4.19
C VAL A 30 -17.87 6.84 3.41
N GLU A 31 -18.25 7.86 2.68
CA GLU A 31 -19.47 7.91 1.87
C GLU A 31 -19.23 7.47 0.41
N GLY A 32 -17.97 7.30 0.02
CA GLY A 32 -17.58 6.91 -1.33
C GLY A 32 -17.78 8.02 -2.38
N ARG A 33 -17.85 9.27 -1.95
CA ARG A 33 -18.14 10.43 -2.82
C ARG A 33 -16.89 11.14 -3.32
N ARG A 34 -15.86 11.21 -2.47
CA ARG A 34 -14.64 11.96 -2.77
C ARG A 34 -13.41 11.06 -2.63
N VAL A 35 -12.45 11.23 -3.53
CA VAL A 35 -11.10 10.67 -3.35
C VAL A 35 -10.37 11.55 -2.34
N VAL A 36 -9.99 10.98 -1.20
CA VAL A 36 -9.27 11.68 -0.12
C VAL A 36 -7.76 11.50 -0.23
N VAL A 37 -7.31 10.40 -0.85
CA VAL A 37 -5.90 10.20 -1.23
C VAL A 37 -5.88 9.56 -2.62
N ALA A 38 -5.22 10.21 -3.56
CA ALA A 38 -5.15 9.73 -4.94
C ALA A 38 -4.15 8.57 -5.08
N THR A 39 -4.26 7.81 -6.17
CA THR A 39 -3.28 6.78 -6.51
C THR A 39 -1.90 7.41 -6.72
N ASN A 40 -0.88 6.83 -6.11
CA ASN A 40 0.50 7.31 -6.08
C ASN A 40 0.70 8.66 -5.39
N GLU A 41 -0.31 9.17 -4.70
CA GLU A 41 -0.14 10.33 -3.83
C GLU A 41 0.64 9.93 -2.57
N GLU A 42 1.60 10.77 -2.21
CA GLU A 42 2.35 10.65 -0.98
C GLU A 42 1.65 11.40 0.16
N ALA A 43 1.71 10.81 1.36
CA ALA A 43 1.19 11.42 2.57
C ALA A 43 2.09 11.08 3.76
N GLU A 44 1.98 11.85 4.83
CA GLU A 44 2.66 11.61 6.09
C GLU A 44 1.70 10.93 7.08
N VAL A 45 2.17 9.90 7.76
CA VAL A 45 1.44 9.26 8.86
C VAL A 45 1.52 10.15 10.10
N ILE A 46 0.40 10.66 10.56
CA ILE A 46 0.31 11.50 11.77
C ILE A 46 0.06 10.65 12.99
N ASP A 47 -0.87 9.69 12.88
CA ASP A 47 -1.23 8.79 13.97
C ASP A 47 -1.65 7.45 13.42
N ILE A 48 -1.53 6.40 14.23
CA ILE A 48 -1.97 5.04 13.89
C ILE A 48 -2.44 4.30 15.14
N ARG A 49 -3.67 3.81 15.11
CA ARG A 49 -4.31 3.11 16.21
C ARG A 49 -4.99 1.83 15.77
N PRO A 50 -4.97 0.76 16.58
CA PRO A 50 -5.82 -0.40 16.34
C PRO A 50 -7.29 0.00 16.49
N ALA A 51 -8.13 -0.43 15.54
CA ALA A 51 -9.56 -0.14 15.53
C ALA A 51 -10.35 -1.30 14.94
N ILE A 52 -11.67 -1.22 15.05
CA ILE A 52 -12.62 -2.11 14.36
C ILE A 52 -13.43 -1.27 13.38
N LEU A 53 -13.27 -1.56 12.10
CA LEU A 53 -14.10 -0.98 11.06
C LEU A 53 -15.44 -1.69 11.04
N ARG A 54 -16.51 -0.99 11.41
CA ARG A 54 -17.90 -1.45 11.26
C ARG A 54 -18.48 -0.88 9.98
N HIS A 55 -19.00 -1.75 9.13
CA HIS A 55 -19.63 -1.32 7.89
C HIS A 55 -20.97 -2.02 7.68
N ALA A 56 -22.00 -1.23 7.42
CA ALA A 56 -23.34 -1.73 7.13
C ALA A 56 -23.58 -1.74 5.61
N PHE A 57 -23.93 -2.88 5.08
CA PHE A 57 -24.44 -3.01 3.72
C PHE A 57 -25.97 -2.92 3.79
N PRO A 58 -26.60 -1.86 3.22
CA PRO A 58 -28.03 -1.68 3.31
C PRO A 58 -28.77 -2.80 2.58
N ALA A 59 -30.03 -3.04 2.98
CA ALA A 59 -30.92 -3.93 2.24
C ALA A 59 -31.16 -3.37 0.83
N THR A 60 -31.39 -4.27 -0.12
CA THR A 60 -31.83 -3.96 -1.48
C THR A 60 -33.17 -4.64 -1.73
N SER A 61 -33.74 -4.52 -2.94
CA SER A 61 -35.02 -5.16 -3.28
C SER A 61 -34.99 -6.68 -3.18
N LYS A 62 -33.84 -7.32 -3.37
CA LYS A 62 -33.69 -8.78 -3.43
C LYS A 62 -32.79 -9.37 -2.33
N VAL A 63 -31.96 -8.55 -1.67
CA VAL A 63 -30.95 -9.00 -0.74
C VAL A 63 -31.07 -8.25 0.59
N ALA A 64 -31.15 -8.98 1.69
CA ALA A 64 -31.20 -8.40 3.03
C ALA A 64 -29.92 -7.62 3.36
N GLY A 65 -30.08 -6.56 4.18
CA GLY A 65 -28.94 -5.82 4.72
C GLY A 65 -28.17 -6.65 5.76
N TRP A 66 -26.89 -6.33 5.91
CA TRP A 66 -26.04 -6.95 6.92
C TRP A 66 -24.89 -6.04 7.30
N THR A 67 -24.31 -6.30 8.46
CA THR A 67 -23.16 -5.55 8.98
C THR A 67 -21.94 -6.45 9.08
N THR A 68 -20.76 -5.89 8.87
CA THR A 68 -19.49 -6.57 9.06
C THR A 68 -18.59 -5.77 9.98
N GLU A 69 -17.69 -6.47 10.65
CA GLU A 69 -16.62 -5.90 11.46
C GLU A 69 -15.29 -6.44 10.97
N LEU A 70 -14.32 -5.54 10.78
CA LEU A 70 -12.98 -5.89 10.37
C LEU A 70 -11.95 -5.27 11.31
N PRO A 71 -10.96 -6.04 11.78
CA PRO A 71 -9.83 -5.48 12.49
C PRO A 71 -8.98 -4.64 11.51
N VAL A 72 -8.81 -3.36 11.84
CA VAL A 72 -8.05 -2.40 11.07
C VAL A 72 -7.06 -1.65 11.95
N HIS A 73 -6.10 -0.96 11.35
CA HIS A 73 -5.49 0.21 11.93
C HIS A 73 -6.19 1.43 11.32
N ASP A 74 -6.64 2.33 12.18
CA ASP A 74 -7.08 3.66 11.77
C ASP A 74 -5.83 4.55 11.69
N VAL A 75 -5.49 4.99 10.48
CA VAL A 75 -4.29 5.78 10.17
C VAL A 75 -4.71 7.17 9.80
N VAL A 76 -4.27 8.17 10.54
CA VAL A 76 -4.45 9.56 10.15
C VAL A 76 -3.31 9.96 9.24
N LEU A 77 -3.64 10.32 8.01
CA LEU A 77 -2.69 10.79 7.00
C LEU A 77 -2.81 12.30 6.83
N ARG A 78 -1.67 12.99 6.76
CA ARG A 78 -1.60 14.36 6.26
C ARG A 78 -1.22 14.33 4.79
N THR A 79 -2.11 14.82 3.93
CA THR A 79 -1.91 14.92 2.49
C THR A 79 -0.92 16.04 2.14
N LEU A 80 -0.50 16.13 0.88
CA LEU A 80 0.35 17.21 0.39
C LEU A 80 -0.33 18.58 0.48
N THR A 81 -1.65 18.63 0.52
CA THR A 81 -2.44 19.88 0.71
C THR A 81 -2.56 20.28 2.18
N GLY A 82 -2.04 19.46 3.11
CA GLY A 82 -2.13 19.68 4.55
C GLY A 82 -3.43 19.20 5.19
N GLU A 83 -4.34 18.59 4.43
CA GLU A 83 -5.57 17.99 4.96
C GLU A 83 -5.23 16.72 5.73
N GLU A 84 -5.81 16.55 6.93
CA GLU A 84 -5.70 15.32 7.70
C GLU A 84 -6.94 14.45 7.45
N VAL A 85 -6.68 13.22 6.99
CA VAL A 85 -7.74 12.27 6.60
C VAL A 85 -7.55 10.93 7.31
N PRO A 86 -8.60 10.37 7.93
CA PRO A 86 -8.54 9.03 8.49
C PRO A 86 -8.65 7.99 7.37
N VAL A 87 -7.77 7.00 7.41
CA VAL A 87 -7.71 5.92 6.42
C VAL A 87 -7.59 4.58 7.13
N PRO A 88 -8.63 3.74 7.11
CA PRO A 88 -8.54 2.39 7.68
C PRO A 88 -7.67 1.49 6.79
N ILE A 89 -6.73 0.77 7.39
CA ILE A 89 -5.94 -0.26 6.72
C ILE A 89 -6.13 -1.61 7.42
N LEU A 90 -6.23 -2.68 6.64
CA LEU A 90 -6.49 -4.02 7.18
C LEU A 90 -5.35 -4.49 8.09
N ARG A 91 -5.72 -5.08 9.24
CA ARG A 91 -4.79 -5.82 10.10
C ARG A 91 -4.66 -7.27 9.62
N PRO A 92 -3.56 -7.95 9.97
CA PRO A 92 -3.46 -9.40 9.81
C PRO A 92 -4.68 -10.09 10.48
N GLY A 93 -5.25 -11.07 9.81
CA GLY A 93 -6.45 -11.78 10.28
C GLY A 93 -7.80 -11.17 9.86
N ALA A 94 -7.82 -10.00 9.22
CA ALA A 94 -9.03 -9.45 8.63
C ALA A 94 -9.48 -10.29 7.42
N ASP A 95 -10.66 -10.94 7.53
CA ASP A 95 -11.18 -11.78 6.42
C ASP A 95 -11.94 -10.97 5.37
N MET A 96 -11.20 -10.11 4.68
CA MET A 96 -11.72 -9.34 3.55
C MET A 96 -12.21 -10.26 2.42
N ALA A 97 -11.58 -11.43 2.26
CA ALA A 97 -11.94 -12.38 1.22
C ALA A 97 -13.34 -12.97 1.42
N ALA A 98 -13.75 -13.24 2.66
CA ALA A 98 -15.12 -13.69 2.96
C ALA A 98 -16.17 -12.64 2.59
N ILE A 99 -15.91 -11.38 2.94
CA ILE A 99 -16.78 -10.25 2.58
C ILE A 99 -16.88 -10.12 1.06
N GLU A 100 -15.75 -10.15 0.35
CA GLU A 100 -15.75 -10.07 -1.11
C GLU A 100 -16.49 -11.25 -1.78
N ARG A 101 -16.32 -12.46 -1.28
CA ARG A 101 -17.05 -13.64 -1.78
C ARG A 101 -18.56 -13.48 -1.58
N ARG A 102 -18.99 -12.98 -0.41
CA ARG A 102 -20.39 -12.72 -0.12
C ARG A 102 -20.97 -11.67 -1.07
N LEU A 103 -20.33 -10.51 -1.18
CA LEU A 103 -20.78 -9.43 -2.06
C LEU A 103 -20.83 -9.84 -3.53
N ARG A 104 -19.90 -10.68 -4.01
CA ARG A 104 -19.94 -11.21 -5.38
C ARG A 104 -21.15 -12.13 -5.61
N ARG A 105 -21.48 -12.99 -4.66
CA ARG A 105 -22.67 -13.84 -4.74
C ARG A 105 -23.95 -13.01 -4.78
N GLU A 106 -24.07 -12.07 -3.84
CA GLU A 106 -25.22 -11.16 -3.78
C GLU A 106 -25.35 -10.30 -5.04
N ALA A 107 -24.24 -9.90 -5.68
CA ALA A 107 -24.23 -9.09 -6.90
C ALA A 107 -24.73 -9.84 -8.15
N VAL A 108 -24.78 -11.16 -8.12
CA VAL A 108 -25.44 -11.96 -9.18
C VAL A 108 -26.96 -11.77 -9.14
N GLU A 109 -27.52 -11.68 -7.94
CA GLU A 109 -28.96 -11.50 -7.72
C GLU A 109 -29.39 -10.04 -7.81
N GLU A 110 -28.51 -9.14 -7.34
CA GLU A 110 -28.79 -7.72 -7.22
C GLU A 110 -27.58 -6.88 -7.66
N ARG A 111 -27.68 -6.26 -8.85
CA ARG A 111 -26.59 -5.49 -9.45
C ARG A 111 -26.10 -4.33 -8.59
N ALA A 112 -26.94 -3.73 -7.75
CA ALA A 112 -26.56 -2.65 -6.83
C ALA A 112 -25.44 -3.05 -5.85
N ARG A 113 -25.29 -4.36 -5.56
CA ARG A 113 -24.21 -4.88 -4.70
C ARG A 113 -22.80 -4.66 -5.27
N TRP A 114 -22.65 -4.51 -6.57
CA TRP A 114 -21.36 -4.12 -7.18
C TRP A 114 -20.91 -2.74 -6.71
N GLN A 115 -21.83 -1.77 -6.63
CA GLN A 115 -21.52 -0.43 -6.13
C GLN A 115 -21.10 -0.48 -4.65
N HIS A 116 -21.85 -1.18 -3.80
CA HIS A 116 -21.50 -1.36 -2.39
C HIS A 116 -20.10 -1.99 -2.23
N ARG A 117 -19.77 -3.01 -3.04
CA ARG A 117 -18.45 -3.62 -3.05
C ARG A 117 -17.35 -2.62 -3.43
N PHE A 118 -17.58 -1.79 -4.46
CA PHE A 118 -16.60 -0.79 -4.89
C PHE A 118 -16.37 0.27 -3.81
N VAL A 119 -17.43 0.84 -3.25
CA VAL A 119 -17.34 1.85 -2.19
C VAL A 119 -16.60 1.29 -0.99
N PHE A 120 -17.03 0.13 -0.50
CA PHE A 120 -16.39 -0.52 0.65
C PHE A 120 -14.89 -0.78 0.43
N ARG A 121 -14.54 -1.36 -0.72
CA ARG A 121 -13.14 -1.67 -1.04
C ARG A 121 -12.26 -0.43 -1.15
N ARG A 122 -12.79 0.65 -1.70
CA ARG A 122 -12.09 1.94 -1.86
C ARG A 122 -12.00 2.74 -0.57
N GLY A 123 -12.85 2.47 0.40
CA GLY A 123 -12.74 3.04 1.74
C GLY A 123 -11.60 2.44 2.57
N ILE A 124 -10.98 1.33 2.11
CA ILE A 124 -9.86 0.68 2.79
C ILE A 124 -8.55 1.05 2.10
N GLY A 125 -7.66 1.68 2.84
CA GLY A 125 -6.37 2.16 2.34
C GLY A 125 -5.42 1.02 1.98
N ARG A 126 -4.73 1.20 0.87
CA ARG A 126 -3.62 0.35 0.42
C ARG A 126 -2.35 1.20 0.37
N LEU A 127 -1.71 1.31 1.52
CA LEU A 127 -0.54 2.16 1.72
C LEU A 127 0.76 1.34 1.64
N GLN A 128 1.81 1.98 1.19
CA GLN A 128 3.17 1.45 1.16
C GLN A 128 4.14 2.54 1.63
N ALA A 129 5.17 2.16 2.39
CA ALA A 129 6.22 3.08 2.78
C ALA A 129 7.02 3.56 1.56
N VAL A 130 7.32 4.86 1.50
CA VAL A 130 7.95 5.50 0.33
C VAL A 130 9.41 5.07 0.14
N TYR A 131 10.13 4.71 1.21
CA TYR A 131 11.54 4.34 1.16
C TYR A 131 11.82 2.95 0.53
N ALA A 132 10.79 2.18 0.17
CA ALA A 132 10.94 0.92 -0.53
C ALA A 132 9.87 0.80 -1.63
N MET A 133 10.32 0.80 -2.88
CA MET A 133 9.43 0.69 -4.04
C MET A 133 10.08 -0.14 -5.14
N THR A 134 9.28 -0.60 -6.08
CA THR A 134 9.81 -1.26 -7.29
C THR A 134 10.42 -0.23 -8.23
N VAL A 135 11.36 -0.67 -9.08
CA VAL A 135 11.98 0.18 -10.10
C VAL A 135 10.93 0.81 -11.03
N HIS A 136 9.89 0.05 -11.40
CA HIS A 136 8.76 0.56 -12.19
C HIS A 136 8.03 1.72 -11.49
N THR A 137 7.80 1.61 -10.18
CA THR A 137 7.15 2.67 -9.40
C THR A 137 8.03 3.92 -9.27
N ALA A 138 9.35 3.76 -9.27
CA ALA A 138 10.31 4.86 -9.21
C ALA A 138 10.44 5.65 -10.52
N GLN A 139 9.87 5.14 -11.61
CA GLN A 139 9.96 5.80 -12.92
C GLN A 139 9.29 7.18 -12.87
N GLY A 140 9.99 8.20 -13.37
CA GLY A 140 9.56 9.59 -13.34
C GLY A 140 9.93 10.36 -12.05
N SER A 141 10.38 9.67 -11.00
CA SER A 141 10.82 10.30 -9.75
C SER A 141 12.35 10.44 -9.69
N THR A 142 12.84 11.41 -8.91
CA THR A 142 14.27 11.60 -8.62
C THR A 142 14.48 11.58 -7.11
N PHE A 143 15.54 10.91 -6.66
CA PHE A 143 15.87 10.72 -5.25
C PHE A 143 17.32 11.16 -4.99
N GLY A 144 17.61 11.70 -3.82
CA GLY A 144 18.98 12.07 -3.46
C GLY A 144 19.89 10.84 -3.44
N ARG A 145 19.51 9.81 -2.68
CA ARG A 145 20.25 8.55 -2.56
C ARG A 145 19.32 7.37 -2.81
N VAL A 146 19.80 6.35 -3.55
CA VAL A 146 19.03 5.16 -3.87
C VAL A 146 19.83 3.92 -3.50
N PHE A 147 19.21 2.99 -2.79
CA PHE A 147 19.72 1.64 -2.58
C PHE A 147 19.04 0.70 -3.57
N VAL A 148 19.82 0.03 -4.40
CA VAL A 148 19.30 -0.87 -5.43
C VAL A 148 19.70 -2.31 -5.11
N ASP A 149 18.72 -3.19 -4.92
CA ASP A 149 18.97 -4.63 -4.82
C ASP A 149 19.19 -5.22 -6.21
N ILE A 150 20.47 -5.31 -6.58
CA ILE A 150 20.89 -5.88 -7.87
C ILE A 150 20.54 -7.36 -7.95
N GLY A 151 20.60 -8.09 -6.84
CA GLY A 151 20.25 -9.51 -6.82
C GLY A 151 18.79 -9.76 -7.19
N ASP A 152 17.88 -8.86 -6.84
CA ASP A 152 16.47 -8.95 -7.25
C ASP A 152 16.28 -8.67 -8.74
N ILE A 153 16.96 -7.65 -9.26
CA ILE A 153 16.90 -7.28 -10.68
C ILE A 153 17.51 -8.38 -11.54
N THR A 154 18.69 -8.89 -11.19
CA THR A 154 19.42 -9.87 -12.00
C THR A 154 18.78 -11.25 -12.02
N ARG A 155 17.98 -11.61 -11.00
CA ARG A 155 17.16 -12.84 -11.08
C ARG A 155 16.21 -12.84 -12.28
N ARG A 156 15.77 -11.69 -12.72
CA ARG A 156 14.95 -11.52 -13.94
C ARG A 156 15.73 -11.77 -15.22
N ALA A 157 17.06 -11.59 -15.22
CA ALA A 157 17.89 -11.78 -16.42
C ALA A 157 17.81 -13.22 -16.98
N ALA A 158 17.57 -14.22 -16.12
CA ALA A 158 17.39 -15.60 -16.55
C ALA A 158 16.15 -15.81 -17.44
N THR A 159 15.16 -14.93 -17.35
CA THR A 159 13.90 -15.04 -18.10
C THR A 159 13.71 -13.93 -19.14
N ASN A 160 14.26 -12.74 -18.89
CA ASN A 160 14.12 -11.59 -19.79
C ASN A 160 15.29 -10.59 -19.62
N VAL A 161 16.29 -10.73 -20.50
CA VAL A 161 17.50 -9.89 -20.50
C VAL A 161 17.17 -8.42 -20.81
N LEU A 162 16.27 -8.18 -21.78
CA LEU A 162 15.90 -6.81 -22.17
C LEU A 162 15.21 -6.06 -21.02
N GLU A 163 14.25 -6.69 -20.35
CA GLU A 163 13.60 -6.11 -19.18
C GLU A 163 14.61 -5.80 -18.08
N THR A 164 15.55 -6.70 -17.84
CA THR A 164 16.62 -6.49 -16.85
C THR A 164 17.47 -5.26 -17.17
N GLN A 165 17.86 -5.08 -18.42
CA GLN A 165 18.61 -3.89 -18.86
C GLN A 165 17.80 -2.60 -18.67
N GLN A 166 16.50 -2.63 -19.00
CA GLN A 166 15.60 -1.49 -18.78
C GLN A 166 15.46 -1.15 -17.29
N LEU A 167 15.31 -2.15 -16.43
CA LEU A 167 15.24 -1.95 -14.98
C LEU A 167 16.53 -1.35 -14.43
N LEU A 168 17.69 -1.84 -14.85
CA LEU A 168 18.99 -1.30 -14.44
C LEU A 168 19.14 0.15 -14.90
N TYR A 169 18.79 0.46 -16.15
CA TYR A 169 18.81 1.82 -16.66
C TYR A 169 17.91 2.77 -15.86
N VAL A 170 16.65 2.37 -15.60
CA VAL A 170 15.72 3.17 -14.80
C VAL A 170 16.28 3.36 -13.40
N ALA A 171 16.75 2.31 -12.72
CA ALA A 171 17.32 2.40 -11.38
C ALA A 171 18.54 3.35 -11.33
N ALA A 172 19.43 3.27 -12.31
CA ALA A 172 20.66 4.09 -12.40
C ALA A 172 20.37 5.58 -12.67
N THR A 173 19.26 5.90 -13.30
CA THR A 173 18.86 7.28 -13.63
C THR A 173 18.02 7.96 -12.56
N ARG A 174 17.69 7.28 -11.44
CA ARG A 174 16.87 7.85 -10.36
C ARG A 174 17.65 8.64 -9.32
N PRO A 175 18.88 8.24 -8.91
CA PRO A 175 19.63 9.00 -7.92
C PRO A 175 20.21 10.30 -8.50
N SER A 176 20.12 11.39 -7.72
CA SER A 176 20.78 12.66 -8.05
C SER A 176 22.15 12.82 -7.36
N THR A 177 22.40 12.09 -6.27
CA THR A 177 23.64 12.22 -5.49
C THR A 177 24.42 10.90 -5.42
N ALA A 178 23.76 9.79 -5.06
CA ALA A 178 24.46 8.51 -4.90
C ALA A 178 23.54 7.31 -5.13
N MET A 179 24.11 6.28 -5.79
CA MET A 179 23.52 4.96 -5.91
C MET A 179 24.36 3.95 -5.14
N ILE A 180 23.72 3.16 -4.28
CA ILE A 180 24.34 2.11 -3.48
C ILE A 180 23.77 0.78 -3.96
N LEU A 181 24.63 -0.10 -4.45
CA LEU A 181 24.24 -1.43 -4.93
C LEU A 181 24.34 -2.45 -3.79
N THR A 182 23.31 -3.27 -3.65
CA THR A 182 23.25 -4.37 -2.69
C THR A 182 22.88 -5.68 -3.39
N GLY A 183 23.04 -6.83 -2.73
CA GLY A 183 22.68 -8.12 -3.31
C GLY A 183 23.62 -8.59 -4.42
N LEU A 184 24.85 -8.09 -4.50
CA LEU A 184 25.85 -8.60 -5.44
C LEU A 184 26.25 -10.04 -5.07
N PRO A 185 26.41 -10.93 -6.08
CA PRO A 185 26.90 -12.29 -5.84
C PRO A 185 28.23 -12.26 -5.08
N GLY A 186 28.32 -13.03 -3.99
CA GLY A 186 29.55 -13.11 -3.18
C GLY A 186 29.66 -12.09 -2.03
N HIS A 187 28.70 -11.18 -1.86
CA HIS A 187 28.67 -10.30 -0.68
C HIS A 187 27.64 -10.86 0.32
N PRO A 188 28.05 -11.26 1.54
CA PRO A 188 27.08 -11.67 2.55
C PRO A 188 26.13 -10.50 2.86
N PRO A 189 24.86 -10.77 3.22
CA PRO A 189 23.99 -9.72 3.71
C PRO A 189 24.66 -9.05 4.91
N PRO A 190 24.48 -7.73 5.11
CA PRO A 190 25.04 -7.02 6.26
C PRO A 190 24.65 -7.78 7.52
N GLY A 191 25.65 -8.17 8.30
CA GLY A 191 25.53 -9.05 9.45
C GLY A 191 24.49 -8.50 10.44
N LYS A 192 23.78 -9.45 11.05
CA LYS A 192 23.00 -9.17 12.25
C LYS A 192 23.99 -8.78 13.34
N GLY A 193 24.17 -7.50 13.57
CA GLY A 193 24.74 -6.94 14.79
C GLY A 193 23.64 -6.71 15.79
#